data_7becf64a59421afba3027e9c71d14b64
#
_entry.id   7becf64a59421afba3027e9c71d14b64
#
_cell.length_a   1.000
_cell.length_b   1.000
_cell.length_c   1.000
_cell.angle_alpha   90.00
_cell.angle_beta   90.00
_cell.angle_gamma   90.00
#
_symmetry.space_group_name_H-M   'P 1'
#
loop_
_entity.id
_entity.type
_entity.pdbx_description
1 polymer ?
#
loop_
_entity_poly.entity_id
_entity_poly.type
_entity_poly.pdbx_seq_one_letter_code
_entity_poly.pdbx_strand_id
1 'polypeptide(L)'
;MTWLETVSVTMDVSKNGFHRDLVTTVDFGPGFPDGLETLLVHRLPSGIYIDQYQLASLKEDTGLQVLLGSAVDLEAPAHTSEEFLVLVYPALDQGILKATLPIHGRYHKPSLAGKRFELVEIKLPKLILRTDTCTQLISFPPYKIVDAPCTVHNLSICQWLEIQHLQEQDPVSLEIPLGDGSLVEPVCAGTLLVTLLCCVILSRSIWMHGVFLDNAILI
;
A
#
# COMPACT_ATOMS: atom_id res chain seq x y z
N MET A 1 9.67 -27.10 23.21
CA MET A 1 9.53 -26.10 22.15
C MET A 1 8.15 -25.50 22.29
N THR A 2 8.06 -24.23 22.50
CA THR A 2 6.77 -23.54 22.61
C THR A 2 6.27 -23.26 21.20
N TRP A 3 4.96 -23.28 20.96
CA TRP A 3 4.38 -22.97 19.65
C TRP A 3 4.86 -21.60 19.10
N LEU A 4 5.17 -20.63 19.95
CA LEU A 4 5.71 -19.32 19.57
C LEU A 4 7.09 -19.42 18.87
N GLU A 5 7.89 -20.45 19.17
CA GLU A 5 9.20 -20.67 18.50
C GLU A 5 9.03 -21.24 17.09
N THR A 6 7.87 -21.77 16.77
CA THR A 6 7.55 -22.30 15.44
C THR A 6 6.87 -21.30 14.52
N VAL A 7 6.46 -20.13 15.05
CA VAL A 7 5.81 -19.08 14.26
C VAL A 7 6.78 -18.54 13.20
N SER A 8 6.35 -18.58 11.96
CA SER A 8 7.08 -17.98 10.85
C SER A 8 6.22 -16.98 10.10
N VAL A 9 6.84 -15.92 9.62
CA VAL A 9 6.21 -14.90 8.78
C VAL A 9 6.98 -14.82 7.48
N THR A 10 6.28 -14.97 6.37
CA THR A 10 6.83 -14.76 5.04
C THR A 10 6.07 -13.65 4.33
N MET A 11 6.78 -12.90 3.51
CA MET A 11 6.20 -11.81 2.74
C MET A 11 6.75 -11.85 1.32
N ASP A 12 5.84 -11.86 0.35
CA ASP A 12 6.15 -11.88 -1.07
C ASP A 12 5.37 -10.81 -1.80
N VAL A 13 5.91 -10.38 -2.94
CA VAL A 13 5.22 -9.46 -3.84
C VAL A 13 4.96 -10.14 -5.17
N SER A 14 3.69 -10.28 -5.51
CA SER A 14 3.24 -10.82 -6.79
C SER A 14 2.88 -9.71 -7.77
N LYS A 15 2.75 -10.08 -9.05
CA LYS A 15 2.50 -9.18 -10.19
C LYS A 15 3.70 -8.28 -10.51
N ASN A 16 3.62 -7.58 -11.62
CA ASN A 16 4.67 -6.68 -12.12
C ASN A 16 4.10 -5.29 -12.42
N GLY A 17 4.97 -4.29 -12.52
CA GLY A 17 4.57 -2.91 -12.79
C GLY A 17 4.24 -2.13 -11.52
N PHE A 18 3.33 -1.16 -11.65
CA PHE A 18 2.95 -0.28 -10.54
C PHE A 18 1.89 -0.90 -9.62
N HIS A 19 1.06 -1.84 -10.12
CA HIS A 19 0.04 -2.54 -9.33
C HIS A 19 0.55 -3.92 -8.93
N ARG A 20 0.67 -4.17 -7.64
CA ARG A 20 1.20 -5.42 -7.10
C ARG A 20 0.37 -5.89 -5.93
N ASP A 21 0.48 -7.16 -5.60
CA ASP A 21 -0.11 -7.72 -4.40
C ASP A 21 1.00 -8.05 -3.40
N LEU A 22 0.94 -7.47 -2.22
CA LEU A 22 1.78 -7.79 -1.09
C LEU A 22 1.10 -8.94 -0.34
N VAL A 23 1.68 -10.12 -0.41
CA VAL A 23 1.15 -11.34 0.21
C VAL A 23 1.95 -11.64 1.46
N THR A 24 1.30 -11.58 2.60
CA THR A 24 1.88 -11.97 3.88
C THR A 24 1.26 -13.27 4.34
N THR A 25 2.09 -14.26 4.65
CA THR A 25 1.68 -15.54 5.21
C THR A 25 2.31 -15.73 6.58
N VAL A 26 1.50 -16.09 7.57
CA VAL A 26 1.97 -16.45 8.91
C VAL A 26 1.57 -17.89 9.16
N ASP A 27 2.54 -18.71 9.53
CA ASP A 27 2.33 -20.08 9.96
C ASP A 27 2.62 -20.17 11.46
N PHE A 28 1.61 -20.53 12.25
CA PHE A 28 1.72 -20.65 13.70
C PHE A 28 2.25 -22.03 14.13
N GLY A 29 2.26 -23.00 13.21
CA GLY A 29 2.59 -24.38 13.57
C GLY A 29 1.54 -25.01 14.48
N PRO A 30 1.81 -26.19 15.02
CA PRO A 30 0.87 -26.92 15.88
C PRO A 30 0.85 -26.36 17.32
N GLY A 31 -0.31 -26.40 17.97
CA GLY A 31 -0.45 -26.12 19.40
C GLY A 31 -0.65 -24.65 19.76
N PHE A 32 -0.98 -23.80 18.80
CA PHE A 32 -1.40 -22.43 19.10
C PHE A 32 -2.77 -22.43 19.83
N PRO A 33 -3.03 -21.43 20.72
CA PRO A 33 -4.25 -21.39 21.52
C PRO A 33 -5.49 -21.06 20.68
N ASP A 34 -6.64 -21.64 21.05
CA ASP A 34 -7.93 -21.26 20.50
C ASP A 34 -8.27 -19.81 20.85
N GLY A 35 -8.98 -19.11 19.97
CA GLY A 35 -9.35 -17.70 20.17
C GLY A 35 -8.20 -16.72 20.07
N LEU A 36 -7.11 -17.10 19.39
CA LEU A 36 -6.00 -16.22 19.10
C LEU A 36 -6.42 -15.15 18.08
N GLU A 37 -6.41 -13.90 18.50
CA GLU A 37 -6.57 -12.76 17.61
C GLU A 37 -5.21 -12.29 17.12
N THR A 38 -5.16 -11.91 15.86
CA THR A 38 -3.93 -11.55 15.17
C THR A 38 -4.06 -10.19 14.51
N LEU A 39 -2.99 -9.41 14.59
CA LEU A 39 -2.90 -8.13 13.90
C LEU A 39 -1.51 -8.00 13.26
N LEU A 40 -1.48 -7.76 11.95
CA LEU A 40 -0.27 -7.43 11.21
C LEU A 40 -0.16 -5.93 11.08
N VAL A 41 0.97 -5.38 11.54
CA VAL A 41 1.26 -3.95 11.44
C VAL A 41 2.32 -3.74 10.37
N HIS A 42 1.89 -3.36 9.18
CA HIS A 42 2.77 -2.99 8.09
C HIS A 42 3.15 -1.51 8.20
N ARG A 43 4.42 -1.21 7.98
CA ARG A 43 4.93 0.14 7.77
C ARG A 43 5.35 0.25 6.32
N LEU A 44 4.52 0.90 5.52
CA LEU A 44 4.77 1.05 4.09
C LEU A 44 5.57 2.33 3.81
N PRO A 45 6.61 2.24 2.97
CA PRO A 45 7.46 3.38 2.62
C PRO A 45 6.74 4.38 1.72
N SER A 46 7.27 5.60 1.64
CA SER A 46 6.71 6.70 0.85
C SER A 46 6.58 6.40 -0.65
N GLY A 47 7.36 5.44 -1.17
CA GLY A 47 7.28 5.00 -2.57
C GLY A 47 6.07 4.14 -2.93
N ILE A 48 5.21 3.83 -1.94
CA ILE A 48 4.04 2.95 -2.10
C ILE A 48 2.80 3.63 -1.54
N TYR A 49 1.65 3.29 -2.09
CA TYR A 49 0.36 3.64 -1.51
C TYR A 49 -0.64 2.49 -1.63
N ILE A 50 -1.70 2.57 -0.85
CA ILE A 50 -2.86 1.67 -0.91
C ILE A 50 -4.09 2.51 -1.24
N ASP A 51 -4.87 2.04 -2.19
CA ASP A 51 -6.14 2.67 -2.54
C ASP A 51 -7.23 2.20 -1.57
N GLN A 52 -7.78 3.15 -0.80
CA GLN A 52 -8.85 2.90 0.16
C GLN A 52 -10.14 2.40 -0.48
N TYR A 53 -10.42 2.78 -1.73
CA TYR A 53 -11.62 2.33 -2.46
C TYR A 53 -11.46 0.87 -2.91
N GLN A 54 -10.25 0.51 -3.34
CA GLN A 54 -9.92 -0.89 -3.65
C GLN A 54 -9.97 -1.77 -2.40
N LEU A 55 -9.50 -1.27 -1.24
CA LEU A 55 -9.65 -1.99 0.03
C LEU A 55 -11.10 -2.20 0.43
N ALA A 56 -11.97 -1.21 0.20
CA ALA A 56 -13.38 -1.34 0.51
C ALA A 56 -14.05 -2.46 -0.31
N SER A 57 -13.75 -2.54 -1.61
CA SER A 57 -14.21 -3.64 -2.47
C SER A 57 -13.65 -5.00 -2.02
N LEU A 58 -12.35 -5.05 -1.71
CA LEU A 58 -11.70 -6.28 -1.25
C LEU A 58 -12.29 -6.80 0.06
N LYS A 59 -12.72 -5.91 0.96
CA LYS A 59 -13.40 -6.28 2.20
C LYS A 59 -14.72 -7.01 1.93
N GLU A 60 -15.50 -6.53 0.94
CA GLU A 60 -16.77 -7.17 0.56
C GLU A 60 -16.54 -8.57 -0.04
N ASP A 61 -15.49 -8.72 -0.86
CA ASP A 61 -15.19 -9.96 -1.57
C ASP A 61 -14.52 -11.02 -0.69
N THR A 62 -13.58 -10.62 0.16
CA THR A 62 -12.71 -11.56 0.91
C THR A 62 -12.88 -11.50 2.43
N GLY A 63 -13.62 -10.50 2.94
CA GLY A 63 -13.73 -10.25 4.38
C GLY A 63 -12.46 -9.68 5.02
N LEU A 64 -11.43 -9.34 4.25
CA LEU A 64 -10.18 -8.78 4.78
C LEU A 64 -10.43 -7.43 5.45
N GLN A 65 -10.05 -7.31 6.72
CA GLN A 65 -10.24 -6.09 7.49
C GLN A 65 -8.93 -5.32 7.58
N VAL A 66 -8.93 -4.09 7.07
CA VAL A 66 -7.75 -3.22 7.02
C VAL A 66 -8.10 -1.84 7.57
N LEU A 67 -7.22 -1.31 8.41
CA LEU A 67 -7.29 0.06 8.92
C LEU A 67 -6.03 0.82 8.50
N LEU A 68 -6.19 1.96 7.85
CA LEU A 68 -5.09 2.86 7.51
C LEU A 68 -4.83 3.81 8.68
N GLY A 69 -3.58 3.97 9.07
CA GLY A 69 -3.17 4.84 10.18
C GLY A 69 -3.29 6.33 9.88
N SER A 70 -3.34 6.71 8.61
CA SER A 70 -3.53 8.08 8.13
C SER A 70 -4.25 8.09 6.79
N ALA A 71 -4.80 9.25 6.42
CA ALA A 71 -5.31 9.47 5.08
C ALA A 71 -4.17 9.36 4.06
N VAL A 72 -4.43 8.67 2.94
CA VAL A 72 -3.46 8.46 1.87
C VAL A 72 -3.83 9.33 0.69
N ASP A 73 -2.95 10.27 0.32
CA ASP A 73 -3.07 11.02 -0.92
C ASP A 73 -2.62 10.12 -2.08
N LEU A 74 -3.56 9.76 -2.97
CA LEU A 74 -3.33 8.85 -4.08
C LEU A 74 -2.51 9.48 -5.21
N GLU A 75 -2.59 10.80 -5.36
CA GLU A 75 -1.93 11.56 -6.44
C GLU A 75 -0.51 12.03 -6.07
N ALA A 76 -0.18 12.04 -4.79
CA ALA A 76 1.12 12.52 -4.32
C ALA A 76 2.27 11.63 -4.83
N PRO A 77 3.35 12.20 -5.39
CA PRO A 77 4.53 11.44 -5.77
C PRO A 77 5.34 11.01 -4.54
N ALA A 78 6.21 10.02 -4.70
CA ALA A 78 6.97 9.41 -3.62
C ALA A 78 7.78 10.41 -2.77
N HIS A 79 8.32 11.45 -3.39
CA HIS A 79 9.18 12.43 -2.71
C HIS A 79 8.45 13.48 -1.87
N THR A 80 7.12 13.56 -1.96
CA THR A 80 6.26 14.41 -1.13
C THR A 80 5.40 13.61 -0.17
N SER A 81 5.44 12.28 -0.29
CA SER A 81 4.69 11.36 0.56
C SER A 81 5.53 10.92 1.76
N GLU A 82 4.85 10.56 2.82
CA GLU A 82 5.46 9.98 4.02
C GLU A 82 5.16 8.48 4.10
N GLU A 83 5.93 7.77 4.93
CA GLU A 83 5.60 6.42 5.31
C GLU A 83 4.32 6.39 6.15
N PHE A 84 3.54 5.31 6.04
CA PHE A 84 2.30 5.18 6.80
C PHE A 84 2.09 3.77 7.33
N LEU A 85 1.24 3.65 8.34
CA LEU A 85 0.91 2.38 8.97
C LEU A 85 -0.35 1.79 8.34
N VAL A 86 -0.33 0.47 8.15
CA VAL A 86 -1.46 -0.33 7.72
C VAL A 86 -1.65 -1.46 8.71
N LEU A 87 -2.80 -1.47 9.34
CA LEU A 87 -3.19 -2.50 10.30
C LEU A 87 -4.12 -3.48 9.60
N VAL A 88 -3.72 -4.74 9.56
CA VAL A 88 -4.48 -5.81 8.91
C VAL A 88 -4.92 -6.81 9.96
N TYR A 89 -6.22 -7.04 10.05
CA TYR A 89 -6.86 -8.00 10.95
C TYR A 89 -7.30 -9.22 10.13
N PRO A 90 -6.40 -10.16 9.88
CA PRO A 90 -6.72 -11.31 9.07
C PRO A 90 -7.45 -12.38 9.88
N ALA A 91 -8.27 -13.18 9.19
CA ALA A 91 -8.81 -14.39 9.78
C ALA A 91 -7.74 -15.48 9.85
N LEU A 92 -7.71 -16.20 10.97
CA LEU A 92 -6.85 -17.36 11.15
C LEU A 92 -7.62 -18.62 10.72
N ASP A 93 -7.07 -19.35 9.77
CA ASP A 93 -7.64 -20.62 9.29
C ASP A 93 -6.64 -21.75 9.51
N GLN A 94 -6.99 -22.71 10.36
CA GLN A 94 -6.21 -23.93 10.65
C GLN A 94 -4.71 -23.68 10.98
N GLY A 95 -4.40 -22.56 11.65
CA GLY A 95 -3.03 -22.22 12.03
C GLY A 95 -2.23 -21.47 10.95
N ILE A 96 -2.83 -21.25 9.80
CA ILE A 96 -2.24 -20.44 8.73
C ILE A 96 -3.10 -19.18 8.54
N LEU A 97 -2.41 -18.07 8.41
CA LEU A 97 -3.01 -16.78 8.12
C LEU A 97 -2.41 -16.28 6.82
N LYS A 98 -3.26 -15.86 5.91
CA LYS A 98 -2.83 -15.26 4.65
C LYS A 98 -3.54 -13.93 4.43
N ALA A 99 -2.77 -12.88 4.28
CA ALA A 99 -3.26 -11.55 3.95
C ALA A 99 -2.68 -11.09 2.62
N THR A 100 -3.54 -10.67 1.70
CA THR A 100 -3.14 -10.11 0.41
C THR A 100 -3.58 -8.66 0.34
N LEU A 101 -2.62 -7.75 0.31
CA LEU A 101 -2.85 -6.32 0.20
C LEU A 101 -2.50 -5.83 -1.20
N PRO A 102 -3.44 -5.25 -1.95
CA PRO A 102 -3.11 -4.56 -3.19
C PRO A 102 -2.32 -3.29 -2.87
N ILE A 103 -1.14 -3.17 -3.45
CA ILE A 103 -0.25 -2.03 -3.29
C ILE A 103 0.06 -1.41 -4.65
N HIS A 104 0.32 -0.11 -4.63
CA HIS A 104 0.63 0.66 -5.83
C HIS A 104 1.94 1.41 -5.65
N GLY A 105 2.83 1.34 -6.66
CA GLY A 105 4.03 2.15 -6.69
C GLY A 105 3.70 3.62 -6.99
N ARG A 106 4.35 4.54 -6.28
CA ARG A 106 4.26 5.97 -6.60
C ARG A 106 5.28 6.36 -7.65
N TYR A 107 4.98 7.39 -8.40
CA TYR A 107 5.97 8.00 -9.28
C TYR A 107 7.08 8.66 -8.47
N HIS A 108 8.31 8.38 -8.88
CA HIS A 108 9.52 9.00 -8.34
C HIS A 108 10.00 10.13 -9.25
N LYS A 109 10.91 10.97 -8.74
CA LYS A 109 11.55 12.01 -9.57
C LYS A 109 12.28 11.36 -10.75
N PRO A 110 12.19 11.93 -11.96
CA PRO A 110 12.99 11.48 -13.10
C PRO A 110 14.48 11.52 -12.79
N SER A 111 15.24 10.57 -13.30
CA SER A 111 16.68 10.48 -13.09
C SER A 111 17.42 11.31 -14.14
N LEU A 112 18.28 12.22 -13.70
CA LEU A 112 19.26 12.91 -14.58
C LEU A 112 20.55 12.10 -14.74
N ALA A 113 20.76 11.06 -13.90
CA ALA A 113 21.94 10.22 -13.92
C ALA A 113 21.78 8.91 -14.70
N GLY A 114 20.69 8.76 -15.45
CA GLY A 114 20.41 7.54 -16.25
C GLY A 114 19.97 6.32 -15.41
N LYS A 115 19.62 6.50 -14.15
CA LYS A 115 19.05 5.44 -13.31
C LYS A 115 17.66 5.08 -13.87
N ARG A 116 17.41 3.80 -14.16
CA ARG A 116 16.16 3.34 -14.75
C ARG A 116 15.09 2.94 -13.75
N PHE A 117 15.50 2.54 -12.54
CA PHE A 117 14.61 2.04 -11.51
C PHE A 117 14.99 2.64 -10.15
N GLU A 118 14.01 2.91 -9.33
CA GLU A 118 14.17 3.17 -7.90
C GLU A 118 13.84 1.90 -7.12
N LEU A 119 14.70 1.58 -6.14
CA LEU A 119 14.50 0.44 -5.27
C LEU A 119 13.71 0.89 -4.04
N VAL A 120 12.54 0.29 -3.84
CA VAL A 120 11.69 0.54 -2.69
C VAL A 120 11.65 -0.72 -1.84
N GLU A 121 12.11 -0.62 -0.61
CA GLU A 121 12.16 -1.75 0.33
C GLU A 121 10.95 -1.74 1.26
N ILE A 122 10.26 -2.87 1.35
CA ILE A 122 9.18 -3.12 2.30
C ILE A 122 9.70 -4.07 3.37
N LYS A 123 9.68 -3.61 4.62
CA LYS A 123 10.04 -4.46 5.77
C LYS A 123 8.89 -5.38 6.12
N LEU A 124 9.20 -6.53 6.72
CA LEU A 124 8.19 -7.43 7.26
C LEU A 124 7.26 -6.70 8.23
N PRO A 125 5.99 -7.09 8.27
CA PRO A 125 5.05 -6.56 9.25
C PRO A 125 5.43 -7.04 10.65
N LYS A 126 5.09 -6.26 11.64
CA LYS A 126 5.08 -6.72 13.01
C LYS A 126 3.85 -7.60 13.20
N LEU A 127 4.07 -8.78 13.75
CA LEU A 127 2.99 -9.65 14.21
C LEU A 127 2.70 -9.34 15.67
N ILE A 128 1.48 -8.94 15.95
CA ILE A 128 1.00 -8.72 17.31
C ILE A 128 -0.21 -9.60 17.59
N LEU A 129 -0.26 -10.17 18.76
CA LEU A 129 -1.19 -11.22 19.15
C LEU A 129 -1.98 -10.81 20.38
N ARG A 130 -3.23 -11.25 20.42
CA ARG A 130 -4.09 -11.10 21.60
C ARG A 130 -4.91 -12.38 21.82
N THR A 131 -5.17 -12.70 23.05
CA THR A 131 -6.09 -13.78 23.44
C THR A 131 -6.87 -13.37 24.68
N ASP A 132 -8.08 -13.86 24.81
CA ASP A 132 -8.91 -13.63 26.00
C ASP A 132 -8.31 -14.26 27.26
N THR A 133 -7.46 -15.27 27.10
CA THR A 133 -6.71 -15.93 28.16
C THR A 133 -5.27 -15.42 28.21
N CYS A 134 -5.07 -14.15 28.62
CA CYS A 134 -3.76 -13.48 28.70
C CYS A 134 -2.67 -14.28 29.42
N THR A 135 -3.00 -15.18 30.34
CA THR A 135 -2.04 -15.97 31.13
C THR A 135 -1.20 -16.93 30.31
N GLN A 136 -1.64 -17.33 29.13
CA GLN A 136 -0.89 -18.29 28.29
C GLN A 136 0.22 -17.62 27.45
N LEU A 137 0.07 -16.35 27.10
CA LEU A 137 1.06 -15.61 26.29
C LEU A 137 2.16 -14.96 27.14
N ILE A 138 1.87 -14.62 28.39
CA ILE A 138 2.80 -13.89 29.28
C ILE A 138 3.99 -14.75 29.75
N SER A 139 3.92 -16.06 29.57
CA SER A 139 4.97 -16.99 30.04
C SER A 139 6.22 -17.07 29.18
N PHE A 140 6.29 -16.38 28.04
CA PHE A 140 7.33 -16.57 27.01
C PHE A 140 7.99 -15.27 26.56
N PRO A 141 9.15 -14.85 27.13
CA PRO A 141 9.98 -13.81 26.55
C PRO A 141 10.74 -14.30 25.30
N PRO A 142 11.05 -13.45 24.30
CA PRO A 142 10.91 -12.02 24.34
C PRO A 142 9.61 -11.52 23.68
N TYR A 143 8.76 -10.87 24.44
CA TYR A 143 7.60 -10.15 23.94
C TYR A 143 7.62 -8.70 24.43
N LYS A 144 6.95 -7.84 23.69
CA LYS A 144 6.71 -6.45 24.08
C LYS A 144 5.21 -6.19 24.06
N ILE A 145 4.70 -5.58 25.12
CA ILE A 145 3.31 -5.11 25.16
C ILE A 145 3.23 -3.82 24.38
N VAL A 146 2.30 -3.76 23.42
CA VAL A 146 2.02 -2.60 22.59
C VAL A 146 0.53 -2.30 22.56
N ASP A 147 0.22 -1.04 22.42
CA ASP A 147 -1.15 -0.55 22.32
C ASP A 147 -1.55 -0.41 20.84
N ALA A 148 -2.69 -1.00 20.47
CA ALA A 148 -3.26 -0.87 19.13
C ALA A 148 -4.79 -0.95 19.19
N PRO A 149 -5.51 -0.48 18.15
CA PRO A 149 -6.96 -0.62 18.08
C PRO A 149 -7.40 -2.09 18.20
N CYS A 150 -8.50 -2.32 18.92
CA CYS A 150 -8.98 -3.68 19.15
C CYS A 150 -9.44 -4.38 17.88
N THR A 151 -10.18 -3.65 17.01
CA THR A 151 -10.64 -4.12 15.71
C THR A 151 -10.82 -2.94 14.76
N VAL A 152 -11.09 -3.20 13.49
CA VAL A 152 -11.40 -2.15 12.49
C VAL A 152 -12.66 -1.34 12.88
N HIS A 153 -13.60 -1.96 13.57
CA HIS A 153 -14.86 -1.31 13.97
C HIS A 153 -14.83 -0.74 15.39
N ASN A 154 -13.98 -1.28 16.23
CA ASN A 154 -13.78 -0.80 17.60
C ASN A 154 -12.37 -0.22 17.73
N LEU A 155 -12.28 1.10 17.61
CA LEU A 155 -11.02 1.86 17.74
C LEU A 155 -10.57 2.05 19.21
N SER A 156 -11.24 1.45 20.19
CA SER A 156 -10.71 1.39 21.56
C SER A 156 -9.33 0.75 21.55
N ILE A 157 -8.48 1.24 22.44
CA ILE A 157 -7.12 0.72 22.55
C ILE A 157 -7.11 -0.57 23.36
N CYS A 158 -6.56 -1.61 22.77
CA CYS A 158 -6.30 -2.89 23.38
C CYS A 158 -4.80 -3.10 23.55
N GLN A 159 -4.44 -3.90 24.55
CA GLN A 159 -3.07 -4.38 24.73
C GLN A 159 -2.83 -5.61 23.88
N TRP A 160 -1.75 -5.59 23.13
CA TRP A 160 -1.30 -6.66 22.24
C TRP A 160 0.12 -7.08 22.60
N LEU A 161 0.48 -8.29 22.26
CA LEU A 161 1.84 -8.83 22.45
C LEU A 161 2.57 -8.84 21.11
N GLU A 162 3.60 -8.01 20.97
CA GLU A 162 4.48 -7.97 19.78
C GLU A 162 5.52 -9.07 19.88
N ILE A 163 5.60 -9.91 18.86
CA ILE A 163 6.59 -10.98 18.75
C ILE A 163 7.84 -10.43 18.07
N GLN A 164 8.96 -10.39 18.82
CA GLN A 164 10.16 -9.68 18.37
C GLN A 164 11.10 -10.49 17.48
N HIS A 165 11.15 -11.82 17.61
CA HIS A 165 12.11 -12.68 16.88
C HIS A 165 11.82 -12.84 15.38
N LEU A 166 10.66 -12.36 14.91
CA LEU A 166 10.25 -12.48 13.51
C LEU A 166 10.87 -11.42 12.58
N GLN A 167 11.63 -10.47 13.12
CA GLN A 167 12.14 -9.31 12.36
C GLN A 167 13.50 -9.54 11.69
N GLU A 168 14.05 -10.76 11.73
CA GLU A 168 15.37 -11.10 11.19
C GLU A 168 15.38 -11.42 9.68
N GLN A 169 14.21 -11.37 9.01
CA GLN A 169 14.15 -11.65 7.57
C GLN A 169 14.44 -10.40 6.74
N ASP A 170 15.02 -10.63 5.56
CA ASP A 170 15.34 -9.57 4.62
C ASP A 170 14.07 -8.86 4.10
N PRO A 171 14.14 -7.54 3.89
CA PRO A 171 13.03 -6.79 3.32
C PRO A 171 12.77 -7.22 1.87
N VAL A 172 11.52 -7.14 1.44
CA VAL A 172 11.17 -7.35 0.03
C VAL A 172 11.41 -6.07 -0.75
N SER A 173 12.16 -6.18 -1.83
CA SER A 173 12.54 -5.06 -2.70
C SER A 173 11.67 -4.98 -3.94
N LEU A 174 11.24 -3.78 -4.29
CA LEU A 174 10.45 -3.44 -5.46
C LEU A 174 11.23 -2.50 -6.37
N GLU A 175 11.33 -2.85 -7.62
CA GLU A 175 11.87 -1.95 -8.64
C GLU A 175 10.72 -1.13 -9.26
N ILE A 176 10.77 0.20 -9.11
CA ILE A 176 9.82 1.14 -9.69
C ILE A 176 10.51 1.90 -10.81
N PRO A 177 9.97 1.88 -12.04
CA PRO A 177 10.61 2.53 -13.18
C PRO A 177 10.66 4.05 -12.98
N LEU A 178 11.79 4.64 -13.38
CA LEU A 178 12.04 6.08 -13.37
C LEU A 178 11.94 6.65 -14.78
N GLY A 179 11.44 7.87 -14.88
CA GLY A 179 11.53 8.66 -16.09
C GLY A 179 12.96 9.15 -16.36
N ASP A 180 13.29 9.37 -17.63
CA ASP A 180 14.54 10.01 -18.03
C ASP A 180 14.40 11.53 -17.94
N GLY A 181 15.11 12.13 -16.99
CA GLY A 181 15.08 13.57 -16.72
C GLY A 181 15.65 14.40 -17.86
N SER A 182 16.51 13.82 -18.73
CA SER A 182 17.07 14.52 -19.89
C SER A 182 16.01 14.82 -20.97
N LEU A 183 14.92 14.09 -20.97
CA LEU A 183 13.81 14.25 -21.94
C LEU A 183 12.75 15.25 -21.48
N VAL A 184 12.86 15.82 -20.30
CA VAL A 184 11.84 16.77 -19.76
C VAL A 184 11.70 18.00 -20.65
N GLU A 185 12.82 18.64 -21.01
CA GLU A 185 12.80 19.84 -21.86
C GLU A 185 12.19 19.60 -23.23
N PRO A 186 12.65 18.61 -24.04
CA PRO A 186 12.07 18.39 -25.36
C PRO A 186 10.60 17.94 -25.30
N VAL A 187 10.21 17.18 -24.28
CA VAL A 187 8.81 16.75 -24.10
C VAL A 187 7.93 17.96 -23.76
N CYS A 188 8.36 18.81 -22.81
CA CYS A 188 7.62 20.03 -22.45
C CYS A 188 7.50 20.99 -23.64
N ALA A 189 8.55 21.19 -24.40
CA ALA A 189 8.53 22.05 -25.59
C ALA A 189 7.58 21.48 -26.66
N GLY A 190 7.64 20.18 -26.91
CA GLY A 190 6.76 19.49 -27.87
C GLY A 190 5.29 19.55 -27.48
N THR A 191 4.97 19.26 -26.23
CA THR A 191 3.58 19.33 -25.73
C THR A 191 3.03 20.74 -25.79
N LEU A 192 3.80 21.75 -25.41
CA LEU A 192 3.41 23.16 -25.47
C LEU A 192 3.12 23.55 -26.94
N LEU A 193 3.99 23.20 -27.88
CA LEU A 193 3.81 23.50 -29.29
C LEU A 193 2.52 22.89 -29.84
N VAL A 194 2.31 21.59 -29.58
CA VAL A 194 1.09 20.90 -30.03
C VAL A 194 -0.16 21.51 -29.41
N THR A 195 -0.13 21.83 -28.11
CA THR A 195 -1.26 22.46 -27.42
C THR A 195 -1.60 23.81 -28.02
N LEU A 196 -0.61 24.65 -28.29
CA LEU A 196 -0.83 25.97 -28.93
C LEU A 196 -1.40 25.81 -30.34
N LEU A 197 -0.89 24.88 -31.16
CA LEU A 197 -1.44 24.60 -32.49
C LEU A 197 -2.89 24.16 -32.42
N CYS A 198 -3.23 23.23 -31.51
CA CYS A 198 -4.61 22.78 -31.29
C CYS A 198 -5.52 23.94 -30.88
N CYS A 199 -5.08 24.79 -29.96
CA CYS A 199 -5.83 25.98 -29.52
C CYS A 199 -6.11 26.94 -30.70
N VAL A 200 -5.11 27.21 -31.53
CA VAL A 200 -5.28 28.07 -32.72
C VAL A 200 -6.26 27.46 -33.72
N ILE A 201 -6.12 26.15 -34.02
CA ILE A 201 -7.02 25.47 -34.93
C ILE A 201 -8.47 25.49 -34.42
N LEU A 202 -8.67 25.18 -33.14
CA LEU A 202 -10.00 25.18 -32.52
C LEU A 202 -10.60 26.60 -32.50
N SER A 203 -9.82 27.60 -32.10
CA SER A 203 -10.28 28.99 -32.09
C SER A 203 -10.70 29.47 -33.47
N ARG A 204 -9.91 29.14 -34.51
CA ARG A 204 -10.24 29.45 -35.90
C ARG A 204 -11.49 28.71 -36.37
N SER A 205 -11.63 27.44 -36.03
CA SER A 205 -12.83 26.64 -36.35
C SER A 205 -14.09 27.20 -35.73
N ILE A 206 -14.04 27.55 -34.44
CA ILE A 206 -15.15 28.18 -33.71
C ILE A 206 -15.54 29.51 -34.36
N TRP A 207 -14.55 30.37 -34.69
CA TRP A 207 -14.81 31.64 -35.34
C TRP A 207 -15.49 31.45 -36.69
N MET A 208 -14.95 30.57 -37.52
CA MET A 208 -15.54 30.34 -38.88
C MET A 208 -16.97 29.80 -38.81
N HIS A 209 -17.24 28.86 -37.87
CA HIS A 209 -18.58 28.31 -37.73
C HIS A 209 -19.54 29.20 -36.94
N GLY A 210 -19.04 29.99 -35.96
CA GLY A 210 -19.86 31.01 -35.25
C GLY A 210 -20.39 32.10 -36.15
N VAL A 211 -19.59 32.58 -37.12
CA VAL A 211 -20.02 33.56 -38.13
C VAL A 211 -21.13 32.99 -39.03
N PHE A 212 -21.14 31.69 -39.33
CA PHE A 212 -22.21 31.05 -40.08
C PHE A 212 -23.52 30.95 -39.31
N LEU A 213 -23.48 30.73 -38.00
CA LEU A 213 -24.68 30.67 -37.17
C LEU A 213 -25.37 32.05 -37.02
N ASP A 214 -24.60 33.12 -36.87
CA ASP A 214 -25.17 34.49 -36.81
C ASP A 214 -25.85 34.92 -38.12
N ASN A 215 -25.32 34.49 -39.28
CA ASN A 215 -25.94 34.76 -40.56
C ASN A 215 -27.16 33.88 -40.86
N ALA A 216 -27.30 32.71 -40.20
CA ALA A 216 -28.46 31.83 -40.36
C ALA A 216 -29.65 32.20 -39.47
N ILE A 217 -29.46 33.05 -38.44
CA ILE A 217 -30.51 33.55 -37.52
C ILE A 217 -31.12 34.84 -38.05
N LEU A 218 -30.52 35.46 -39.06
CA LEU A 218 -30.98 36.74 -39.64
C LEU A 218 -31.83 36.57 -40.95
N ILE A 219 -32.22 35.33 -41.31
CA ILE A 219 -33.19 34.99 -42.35
C ILE A 219 -34.41 34.34 -41.70
#